data_5c1e28f5077219ed63dbbbac2c932436
#
_entry.id   5c1e28f5077219ed63dbbbac2c932436
#
_cell.length_a   1.000
_cell.length_b   1.000
_cell.length_c   1.000
_cell.angle_alpha   90.00
_cell.angle_beta   90.00
_cell.angle_gamma   90.00
#
_symmetry.space_group_name_H-M   'P 1'
#
loop_
_entity.id
_entity.type
_entity.pdbx_description
1 polymer ?
#
loop_
_entity_poly.entity_id
_entity_poly.type
_entity_poly.pdbx_seq_one_letter_code
_entity_poly.pdbx_strand_id
1 'polypeptide(L)'
;QPPPRYTEASLVRKLEELGIGRPSTYAPTISTIQQREYVEKGDKPGVERKYDVLTLQEDTITDQSKTELTGSEKGKLIPTDIGTVVNDFLLEYFPEIMDYNFTANIEKEFDEVADGDKEWEKVMKSFYNQFEPLVEKTLAVKSEHKVGERMLGTEPASGKPVSVKIGRFGPVVQIGSADDEEKPRFAQMKKGQSIETITLEEALELFKLPRTLGDYEEKTVTVGVGRFGPYVRHNNVYVSIPKGTDPMEITLEESI
;
A
#
# COMPACT_ATOMS: atom_id res chain seq x y z
N GLN A 1 -12.99 -4.68 19.35
CA GLN A 1 -12.86 -4.16 17.97
C GLN A 1 -11.57 -3.36 17.86
N PRO A 2 -10.81 -3.45 16.75
CA PRO A 2 -9.68 -2.58 16.54
C PRO A 2 -10.16 -1.11 16.45
N PRO A 3 -9.29 -0.13 16.80
CA PRO A 3 -9.66 1.27 16.69
C PRO A 3 -9.98 1.62 15.21
N PRO A 4 -10.94 2.53 14.97
CA PRO A 4 -11.29 2.93 13.62
C PRO A 4 -10.13 3.64 12.95
N ARG A 5 -9.99 3.48 11.62
CA ARG A 5 -9.02 4.25 10.82
C ARG A 5 -9.32 5.74 10.88
N TYR A 6 -8.33 6.56 10.66
CA TYR A 6 -8.47 8.01 10.68
C TYR A 6 -9.21 8.52 9.42
N THR A 7 -10.03 9.55 9.61
CA THR A 7 -10.35 10.53 8.56
C THR A 7 -9.33 11.65 8.62
N GLU A 8 -9.26 12.53 7.61
CA GLU A 8 -8.38 13.71 7.66
C GLU A 8 -8.60 14.54 8.93
N ALA A 9 -9.87 14.81 9.28
CA ALA A 9 -10.19 15.58 10.47
C ALA A 9 -9.78 14.89 11.79
N SER A 10 -9.98 13.58 11.89
CA SER A 10 -9.56 12.84 13.09
C SER A 10 -8.04 12.67 13.19
N LEU A 11 -7.34 12.65 12.04
CA LEU A 11 -5.89 12.66 12.00
C LEU A 11 -5.33 14.01 12.46
N VAL A 12 -5.89 15.14 11.99
CA VAL A 12 -5.51 16.48 12.48
C VAL A 12 -5.65 16.56 14.00
N ARG A 13 -6.80 16.14 14.54
CA ARG A 13 -7.00 16.13 15.99
C ARG A 13 -5.94 15.28 16.70
N LYS A 14 -5.59 14.13 16.15
CA LYS A 14 -4.58 13.26 16.74
C LYS A 14 -3.17 13.87 16.70
N LEU A 15 -2.81 14.56 15.62
CA LEU A 15 -1.56 15.32 15.53
C LEU A 15 -1.51 16.45 16.56
N GLU A 16 -2.61 17.19 16.74
CA GLU A 16 -2.75 18.20 17.79
C GLU A 16 -2.57 17.63 19.20
N GLU A 17 -3.26 16.52 19.52
CA GLU A 17 -3.14 15.83 20.80
C GLU A 17 -1.70 15.41 21.12
N LEU A 18 -0.94 15.04 20.10
CA LEU A 18 0.45 14.60 20.22
C LEU A 18 1.46 15.76 20.12
N GLY A 19 1.03 16.98 19.85
CA GLY A 19 1.90 18.13 19.62
C GLY A 19 2.72 18.04 18.34
N ILE A 20 2.28 17.23 17.37
CA ILE A 20 2.98 17.02 16.10
C ILE A 20 2.50 18.03 15.06
N GLY A 21 3.37 18.96 14.69
CA GLY A 21 3.05 20.02 13.70
C GLY A 21 2.30 21.21 14.32
N ARG A 22 1.82 22.07 13.43
CA ARG A 22 1.11 23.31 13.75
C ARG A 22 -0.09 23.47 12.82
N PRO A 23 -1.06 24.35 13.10
CA PRO A 23 -2.22 24.58 12.24
C PRO A 23 -1.86 24.82 10.76
N SER A 24 -0.74 25.49 10.50
CA SER A 24 -0.26 25.77 9.13
C SER A 24 0.30 24.55 8.40
N THR A 25 0.68 23.48 9.11
CA THR A 25 1.35 22.29 8.53
C THR A 25 0.45 21.07 8.44
N TYR A 26 -0.68 21.00 9.15
CA TYR A 26 -1.55 19.81 9.14
C TYR A 26 -2.08 19.46 7.75
N ALA A 27 -2.72 20.43 7.08
CA ALA A 27 -3.31 20.19 5.78
C ALA A 27 -2.24 19.91 4.69
N PRO A 28 -1.12 20.65 4.61
CA PRO A 28 -0.02 20.30 3.70
C PRO A 28 0.54 18.91 3.91
N THR A 29 0.74 18.48 5.17
CA THR A 29 1.25 17.14 5.49
C THR A 29 0.29 16.05 5.00
N ILE A 30 -1.01 16.18 5.31
CA ILE A 30 -2.04 15.22 4.87
C ILE A 30 -2.14 15.17 3.34
N SER A 31 -2.05 16.32 2.67
CA SER A 31 -2.02 16.37 1.20
C SER A 31 -0.78 15.67 0.64
N THR A 32 0.39 15.88 1.26
CA THR A 32 1.66 15.31 0.80
C THR A 32 1.67 13.79 0.90
N ILE A 33 1.20 13.20 2.01
CA ILE A 33 1.17 11.74 2.15
C ILE A 33 0.20 11.07 1.18
N GLN A 34 -0.87 11.76 0.78
CA GLN A 34 -1.80 11.30 -0.27
C GLN A 34 -1.18 11.46 -1.68
N GLN A 35 -0.53 12.59 -1.98
CA GLN A 35 0.14 12.84 -3.27
C GLN A 35 1.30 11.88 -3.51
N ARG A 36 1.98 11.47 -2.44
CA ARG A 36 3.04 10.45 -2.48
C ARG A 36 2.51 9.01 -2.49
N GLU A 37 1.20 8.88 -2.48
CA GLU A 37 0.53 7.57 -2.46
C GLU A 37 0.90 6.70 -1.24
N TYR A 38 1.29 7.31 -0.10
CA TYR A 38 1.54 6.58 1.14
C TYR A 38 0.24 6.17 1.82
N VAL A 39 -0.80 6.97 1.62
CA VAL A 39 -2.18 6.67 2.03
C VAL A 39 -3.14 7.05 0.91
N GLU A 40 -4.26 6.35 0.83
CA GLU A 40 -5.37 6.68 -0.05
C GLU A 40 -6.67 6.84 0.74
N LYS A 41 -7.62 7.62 0.20
CA LYS A 41 -8.99 7.66 0.73
C LYS A 41 -9.76 6.47 0.22
N GLY A 42 -10.34 5.71 1.14
CA GLY A 42 -11.14 4.55 0.79
C GLY A 42 -12.32 4.35 1.72
N ASP A 43 -13.23 3.54 1.22
CA ASP A 43 -14.39 3.04 1.93
C ASP A 43 -14.23 1.53 2.13
N LYS A 44 -14.50 1.05 3.33
CA LYS A 44 -14.56 -0.38 3.60
C LYS A 44 -16.02 -0.76 3.76
N PRO A 45 -16.55 -1.66 2.92
CA PRO A 45 -17.90 -2.19 3.15
C PRO A 45 -17.91 -2.96 4.45
N GLY A 46 -19.01 -2.82 5.20
CA GLY A 46 -19.22 -3.61 6.41
C GLY A 46 -19.49 -5.07 6.07
N VAL A 47 -19.34 -5.92 7.06
CA VAL A 47 -19.71 -7.33 7.00
C VAL A 47 -20.99 -7.51 7.82
N GLU A 48 -21.97 -8.17 7.24
CA GLU A 48 -23.20 -8.53 7.98
C GLU A 48 -22.85 -9.58 9.03
N ARG A 49 -23.21 -9.27 10.28
CA ARG A 49 -23.11 -10.17 11.41
C ARG A 49 -24.49 -10.46 11.97
N LYS A 50 -24.85 -11.73 12.01
CA LYS A 50 -26.05 -12.20 12.71
C LYS A 50 -25.71 -12.41 14.19
N TYR A 51 -26.62 -12.03 15.05
CA TYR A 51 -26.55 -12.27 16.50
C TYR A 51 -27.93 -12.50 17.06
N ASP A 52 -28.01 -13.33 18.09
CA ASP A 52 -29.26 -13.64 18.77
C ASP A 52 -29.42 -12.77 20.00
N VAL A 53 -30.62 -12.23 20.17
CA VAL A 53 -31.02 -11.42 21.34
C VAL A 53 -32.06 -12.20 22.11
N LEU A 54 -31.67 -12.65 23.30
CA LEU A 54 -32.54 -13.27 24.25
C LEU A 54 -33.09 -12.19 25.19
N THR A 55 -34.39 -12.00 25.22
CA THR A 55 -35.05 -11.05 26.11
C THR A 55 -35.91 -11.81 27.06
N LEU A 56 -35.68 -11.64 28.36
CA LEU A 56 -36.55 -12.16 29.44
C LEU A 56 -37.53 -11.06 29.85
N GLN A 57 -38.80 -11.35 29.75
CA GLN A 57 -39.88 -10.47 30.20
C GLN A 57 -40.93 -11.31 30.91
N GLU A 58 -41.20 -11.02 32.19
CA GLU A 58 -42.22 -11.71 33.02
C GLU A 58 -42.17 -13.25 32.89
N ASP A 59 -41.02 -13.85 33.15
CA ASP A 59 -40.75 -15.29 33.04
C ASP A 59 -40.84 -15.90 31.62
N THR A 60 -41.00 -15.08 30.60
CA THR A 60 -40.99 -15.52 29.20
C THR A 60 -39.71 -15.08 28.51
N ILE A 61 -38.98 -16.05 27.91
CA ILE A 61 -37.79 -15.77 27.10
C ILE A 61 -38.21 -15.72 25.64
N THR A 62 -37.95 -14.59 25.00
CA THR A 62 -38.09 -14.45 23.54
C THR A 62 -36.73 -14.43 22.90
N ASP A 63 -36.58 -15.19 21.83
CA ASP A 63 -35.38 -15.25 21.01
C ASP A 63 -35.61 -14.51 19.68
N GLN A 64 -34.72 -13.58 19.32
CA GLN A 64 -34.78 -12.82 18.09
C GLN A 64 -33.40 -12.78 17.47
N SER A 65 -33.27 -13.34 16.27
CA SER A 65 -32.06 -13.12 15.43
C SER A 65 -32.11 -11.75 14.80
N LYS A 66 -31.06 -10.96 15.03
CA LYS A 66 -30.86 -9.64 14.43
C LYS A 66 -29.62 -9.65 13.56
N THR A 67 -29.60 -8.77 12.55
CA THR A 67 -28.46 -8.57 11.67
C THR A 67 -27.97 -7.14 11.86
N GLU A 68 -26.66 -6.97 12.01
CA GLU A 68 -26.02 -5.66 12.03
C GLU A 68 -24.87 -5.61 11.01
N LEU A 69 -24.62 -4.44 10.46
CA LEU A 69 -23.47 -4.20 9.58
C LEU A 69 -22.29 -3.75 10.45
N THR A 70 -21.25 -4.60 10.55
CA THR A 70 -20.08 -4.32 11.39
C THR A 70 -18.87 -3.97 10.54
N GLY A 71 -17.99 -3.08 11.06
CA GLY A 71 -16.71 -2.74 10.41
C GLY A 71 -16.84 -1.93 9.13
N SER A 72 -18.02 -1.33 8.85
CA SER A 72 -18.16 -0.35 7.77
C SER A 72 -17.38 0.92 8.09
N GLU A 73 -16.54 1.37 7.16
CA GLU A 73 -15.79 2.62 7.26
C GLU A 73 -15.96 3.42 5.98
N LYS A 74 -16.14 4.73 6.10
CA LYS A 74 -16.32 5.63 4.95
C LYS A 74 -15.35 6.81 5.04
N GLY A 75 -14.72 7.15 3.89
CA GLY A 75 -13.81 8.30 3.76
C GLY A 75 -12.58 8.21 4.67
N LYS A 76 -12.07 7.00 4.90
CA LYS A 76 -10.91 6.75 5.77
C LYS A 76 -9.61 6.82 4.99
N LEU A 77 -8.54 7.21 5.69
CA LEU A 77 -7.19 7.11 5.20
C LEU A 77 -6.70 5.67 5.38
N ILE A 78 -6.38 5.03 4.28
CA ILE A 78 -5.93 3.63 4.22
C ILE A 78 -4.47 3.64 3.77
N PRO A 79 -3.55 3.03 4.54
CA PRO A 79 -2.16 2.85 4.10
C PRO A 79 -2.11 2.05 2.80
N THR A 80 -1.22 2.44 1.90
CA THR A 80 -0.89 1.67 0.69
C THR A 80 0.32 0.77 0.94
N ASP A 81 0.59 -0.16 0.04
CA ASP A 81 1.81 -1.00 0.11
C ASP A 81 3.08 -0.13 0.09
N ILE A 82 3.10 0.94 -0.74
CA ILE A 82 4.23 1.88 -0.77
C ILE A 82 4.37 2.58 0.58
N GLY A 83 3.26 3.03 1.18
CA GLY A 83 3.27 3.66 2.49
C GLY A 83 3.81 2.74 3.58
N THR A 84 3.40 1.48 3.59
CA THR A 84 3.88 0.47 4.54
C THR A 84 5.39 0.24 4.37
N VAL A 85 5.87 0.02 3.15
CA VAL A 85 7.30 -0.19 2.88
C VAL A 85 8.15 1.01 3.29
N VAL A 86 7.70 2.24 2.99
CA VAL A 86 8.42 3.46 3.41
C VAL A 86 8.42 3.60 4.93
N ASN A 87 7.29 3.32 5.58
CA ASN A 87 7.20 3.35 7.05
C ASN A 87 8.16 2.36 7.70
N ASP A 88 8.19 1.12 7.23
CA ASP A 88 9.04 0.07 7.79
C ASP A 88 10.52 0.38 7.59
N PHE A 89 10.90 0.89 6.40
CA PHE A 89 12.24 1.39 6.14
C PHE A 89 12.65 2.50 7.11
N LEU A 90 11.77 3.48 7.31
CA LEU A 90 12.06 4.60 8.21
C LEU A 90 12.14 4.16 9.68
N LEU A 91 11.31 3.22 10.12
CA LEU A 91 11.37 2.64 11.46
C LEU A 91 12.67 1.86 11.69
N GLU A 92 13.16 1.14 10.68
CA GLU A 92 14.40 0.37 10.77
C GLU A 92 15.66 1.26 10.82
N TYR A 93 15.74 2.25 9.93
CA TYR A 93 16.96 3.04 9.76
C TYR A 93 16.96 4.38 10.50
N PHE A 94 15.78 4.93 10.83
CA PHE A 94 15.61 6.24 11.48
C PHE A 94 14.62 6.21 12.64
N PRO A 95 14.73 5.25 13.59
CA PRO A 95 13.72 5.05 14.63
C PRO A 95 13.50 6.28 15.51
N GLU A 96 14.56 7.06 15.81
CA GLU A 96 14.45 8.25 16.63
C GLU A 96 13.61 9.35 15.98
N ILE A 97 13.71 9.51 14.64
CA ILE A 97 12.91 10.49 13.88
C ILE A 97 11.45 10.03 13.78
N MET A 98 11.21 8.71 13.78
CA MET A 98 9.87 8.13 13.72
C MET A 98 9.16 8.12 15.09
N ASP A 99 9.87 8.47 16.17
CA ASP A 99 9.24 8.65 17.48
C ASP A 99 8.29 9.86 17.45
N TYR A 100 7.07 9.68 17.97
CA TYR A 100 6.06 10.74 17.98
C TYR A 100 6.50 11.97 18.76
N ASN A 101 7.34 11.79 19.81
CA ASN A 101 7.87 12.88 20.62
C ASN A 101 8.95 13.69 19.88
N PHE A 102 9.60 13.10 18.87
CA PHE A 102 10.65 13.80 18.13
C PHE A 102 10.14 15.12 17.54
N THR A 103 9.09 15.07 16.73
CA THR A 103 8.51 16.27 16.12
C THR A 103 7.99 17.25 17.18
N ALA A 104 7.30 16.75 18.21
CA ALA A 104 6.80 17.59 19.29
C ALA A 104 7.95 18.32 20.05
N ASN A 105 9.07 17.64 20.28
CA ASN A 105 10.24 18.23 20.94
C ASN A 105 10.93 19.29 20.05
N ILE A 106 11.09 19.00 18.75
CA ILE A 106 11.66 19.97 17.81
C ILE A 106 10.77 21.22 17.67
N GLU A 107 9.45 21.04 17.64
CA GLU A 107 8.52 22.17 17.62
C GLU A 107 8.64 23.03 18.87
N LYS A 108 8.83 22.41 20.05
CA LYS A 108 9.09 23.14 21.30
C LYS A 108 10.42 23.87 21.27
N GLU A 109 11.49 23.25 20.76
CA GLU A 109 12.78 23.92 20.60
C GLU A 109 12.70 25.13 19.67
N PHE A 110 11.87 25.07 18.63
CA PHE A 110 11.62 26.23 17.74
C PHE A 110 10.87 27.36 18.46
N ASP A 111 9.93 27.01 19.34
CA ASP A 111 9.25 28.01 20.18
C ASP A 111 10.28 28.69 21.11
N GLU A 112 11.19 27.94 21.77
CA GLU A 112 12.28 28.47 22.60
C GLU A 112 13.25 29.37 21.79
N VAL A 113 13.52 29.02 20.51
CA VAL A 113 14.32 29.88 19.61
C VAL A 113 13.56 31.16 19.28
N ALA A 114 12.25 31.09 19.01
CA ALA A 114 11.42 32.25 18.69
C ALA A 114 11.32 33.22 19.88
N ASP A 115 11.30 32.70 21.10
CA ASP A 115 11.28 33.49 22.34
C ASP A 115 12.66 34.06 22.71
N GLY A 116 13.73 33.62 22.02
CA GLY A 116 15.09 34.06 22.26
C GLY A 116 15.82 33.31 23.37
N ASP A 117 15.24 32.25 23.91
CA ASP A 117 15.78 31.43 25.00
C ASP A 117 16.82 30.43 24.50
N LYS A 118 16.83 30.13 23.18
CA LYS A 118 17.72 29.16 22.57
C LYS A 118 18.28 29.64 21.23
N GLU A 119 19.54 29.30 20.95
CA GLU A 119 20.19 29.64 19.69
C GLU A 119 19.85 28.56 18.64
N TRP A 120 19.28 28.96 17.49
CA TRP A 120 18.89 28.05 16.43
C TRP A 120 20.06 27.23 15.88
N GLU A 121 21.27 27.79 15.84
CA GLU A 121 22.49 27.11 15.40
C GLU A 121 22.83 25.89 16.25
N LYS A 122 22.59 25.98 17.56
CA LYS A 122 22.81 24.86 18.49
C LYS A 122 21.82 23.75 18.26
N VAL A 123 20.52 24.09 18.00
CA VAL A 123 19.48 23.12 17.67
C VAL A 123 19.83 22.37 16.39
N MET A 124 20.16 23.12 15.34
CA MET A 124 20.53 22.54 14.04
C MET A 124 21.77 21.67 14.12
N LYS A 125 22.81 22.12 14.83
CA LYS A 125 24.05 21.35 14.99
C LYS A 125 23.82 20.06 15.78
N SER A 126 23.01 20.11 16.82
CA SER A 126 22.65 18.93 17.61
C SER A 126 21.94 17.90 16.77
N PHE A 127 20.94 18.32 16.01
CA PHE A 127 20.21 17.45 15.08
C PHE A 127 21.12 16.86 14.00
N TYR A 128 21.89 17.71 13.31
CA TYR A 128 22.75 17.29 12.21
C TYR A 128 23.79 16.25 12.64
N ASN A 129 24.42 16.44 13.79
CA ASN A 129 25.43 15.52 14.31
C ASN A 129 24.88 14.11 14.60
N GLN A 130 23.59 13.98 14.84
CA GLN A 130 22.93 12.68 15.05
C GLN A 130 22.39 12.12 13.74
N PHE A 131 21.86 12.95 12.88
CA PHE A 131 21.18 12.56 11.66
C PHE A 131 22.13 12.16 10.52
N GLU A 132 23.18 12.96 10.27
CA GLU A 132 24.13 12.74 9.16
C GLU A 132 24.78 11.35 9.20
N PRO A 133 25.29 10.85 10.36
CA PRO A 133 25.87 9.52 10.42
C PRO A 133 24.87 8.41 10.10
N LEU A 134 23.57 8.60 10.42
CA LEU A 134 22.52 7.65 10.07
C LEU A 134 22.29 7.62 8.56
N VAL A 135 22.27 8.79 7.92
CA VAL A 135 22.16 8.91 6.47
C VAL A 135 23.34 8.24 5.77
N GLU A 136 24.57 8.54 6.16
CA GLU A 136 25.78 7.95 5.60
C GLU A 136 25.79 6.42 5.75
N LYS A 137 25.46 5.92 6.95
CA LYS A 137 25.33 4.50 7.22
C LYS A 137 24.29 3.84 6.35
N THR A 138 23.12 4.48 6.20
CA THR A 138 22.00 3.94 5.39
C THR A 138 22.36 3.93 3.91
N LEU A 139 23.04 4.95 3.39
CA LEU A 139 23.54 5.00 2.02
C LEU A 139 24.62 3.94 1.74
N ALA A 140 25.43 3.61 2.74
CA ALA A 140 26.47 2.57 2.63
C ALA A 140 25.90 1.14 2.68
N VAL A 141 24.70 0.94 3.22
CA VAL A 141 23.98 -0.32 3.16
C VAL A 141 23.58 -0.53 1.70
N LYS A 142 24.45 -1.18 0.92
CA LYS A 142 24.04 -1.77 -0.35
C LYS A 142 22.84 -2.65 -0.03
N SER A 143 21.75 -2.42 -0.71
CA SER A 143 20.44 -3.01 -0.42
C SER A 143 20.45 -4.55 -0.56
N GLU A 144 21.10 -5.24 0.37
CA GLU A 144 20.95 -6.68 0.57
C GLU A 144 19.59 -6.99 1.21
N HIS A 145 19.05 -6.04 1.97
CA HIS A 145 17.68 -6.07 2.45
C HIS A 145 16.78 -5.43 1.39
N LYS A 146 16.11 -6.26 0.65
CA LYS A 146 15.05 -5.87 -0.28
C LYS A 146 13.81 -5.52 0.54
N VAL A 147 13.83 -4.30 1.11
CA VAL A 147 12.71 -3.75 1.86
C VAL A 147 11.45 -3.86 1.00
N GLY A 148 10.41 -4.49 1.55
CA GLY A 148 9.16 -4.72 0.82
C GLY A 148 9.19 -5.89 -0.17
N GLU A 149 10.20 -6.80 -0.13
CA GLU A 149 10.16 -8.06 -0.84
C GLU A 149 9.68 -9.18 0.08
N ARG A 150 8.61 -9.89 -0.33
CA ARG A 150 8.10 -11.06 0.37
C ARG A 150 8.17 -12.29 -0.55
N MET A 151 8.82 -13.34 -0.06
CA MET A 151 8.85 -14.64 -0.73
C MET A 151 7.50 -15.32 -0.60
N LEU A 152 6.93 -15.75 -1.71
CA LEU A 152 5.65 -16.48 -1.77
C LEU A 152 5.86 -17.99 -1.83
N GLY A 153 6.96 -18.44 -2.41
CA GLY A 153 7.27 -19.83 -2.62
C GLY A 153 8.06 -20.07 -3.89
N THR A 154 7.82 -21.21 -4.55
CA THR A 154 8.46 -21.60 -5.82
C THR A 154 7.41 -21.89 -6.90
N GLU A 155 7.71 -21.50 -8.14
CA GLU A 155 6.88 -21.83 -9.29
C GLU A 155 6.95 -23.35 -9.56
N PRO A 156 5.82 -24.07 -9.57
CA PRO A 156 5.86 -25.53 -9.74
C PRO A 156 6.44 -26.00 -11.08
N ALA A 157 6.31 -25.17 -12.13
CA ALA A 157 6.74 -25.53 -13.47
C ALA A 157 8.26 -25.42 -13.66
N SER A 158 8.91 -24.42 -13.07
CA SER A 158 10.34 -24.13 -13.28
C SER A 158 11.19 -24.35 -12.03
N GLY A 159 10.58 -24.51 -10.84
CA GLY A 159 11.30 -24.56 -9.57
C GLY A 159 11.92 -23.23 -9.14
N LYS A 160 11.66 -22.13 -9.89
CA LYS A 160 12.22 -20.82 -9.59
C LYS A 160 11.48 -20.14 -8.43
N PRO A 161 12.19 -19.32 -7.62
CA PRO A 161 11.57 -18.58 -6.54
C PRO A 161 10.54 -17.57 -7.07
N VAL A 162 9.44 -17.41 -6.33
CA VAL A 162 8.39 -16.41 -6.57
C VAL A 162 8.38 -15.43 -5.42
N SER A 163 8.58 -14.17 -5.72
CA SER A 163 8.53 -13.08 -4.74
C SER A 163 7.62 -11.95 -5.21
N VAL A 164 7.11 -11.19 -4.25
CA VAL A 164 6.38 -9.95 -4.50
C VAL A 164 7.15 -8.80 -3.90
N LYS A 165 7.24 -7.67 -4.61
CA LYS A 165 8.00 -6.49 -4.19
C LYS A 165 7.49 -5.21 -4.84
N ILE A 166 7.97 -4.07 -4.34
CA ILE A 166 7.75 -2.78 -4.99
C ILE A 166 8.71 -2.64 -6.17
N GLY A 167 8.16 -2.57 -7.37
CA GLY A 167 8.89 -2.24 -8.59
C GLY A 167 8.81 -0.75 -8.93
N ARG A 168 9.47 -0.35 -10.02
CA ARG A 168 9.51 1.05 -10.48
C ARG A 168 8.11 1.66 -10.73
N PHE A 169 7.14 0.83 -11.07
CA PHE A 169 5.77 1.24 -11.44
C PHE A 169 4.71 0.69 -10.49
N GLY A 170 5.08 0.39 -9.24
CA GLY A 170 4.20 -0.16 -8.21
C GLY A 170 4.50 -1.63 -7.88
N PRO A 171 3.62 -2.27 -7.09
CA PRO A 171 3.80 -3.65 -6.67
C PRO A 171 3.86 -4.63 -7.83
N VAL A 172 4.85 -5.52 -7.82
CA VAL A 172 5.06 -6.54 -8.86
C VAL A 172 5.36 -7.89 -8.24
N VAL A 173 4.94 -8.95 -8.91
CA VAL A 173 5.38 -10.31 -8.65
C VAL A 173 6.56 -10.62 -9.58
N GLN A 174 7.58 -11.26 -9.04
CA GLN A 174 8.75 -11.72 -9.76
C GLN A 174 8.88 -13.23 -9.68
N ILE A 175 9.19 -13.89 -10.79
CA ILE A 175 9.60 -15.29 -10.85
C ILE A 175 11.06 -15.36 -11.31
N GLY A 176 11.88 -16.02 -10.53
CA GLY A 176 13.34 -16.12 -10.72
C GLY A 176 14.12 -15.01 -10.03
N SER A 177 15.46 -15.15 -10.05
CA SER A 177 16.39 -14.20 -9.45
C SER A 177 17.13 -13.40 -10.54
N ALA A 178 17.73 -12.27 -10.15
CA ALA A 178 18.62 -11.52 -11.03
C ALA A 178 19.93 -12.28 -11.33
N ASP A 179 20.28 -13.27 -10.48
CA ASP A 179 21.47 -14.10 -10.59
C ASP A 179 21.24 -15.37 -11.45
N ASP A 180 19.98 -15.60 -11.88
CA ASP A 180 19.65 -16.74 -12.74
C ASP A 180 20.19 -16.52 -14.17
N GLU A 181 20.53 -17.59 -14.89
CA GLU A 181 20.93 -17.53 -16.30
C GLU A 181 19.85 -16.89 -17.20
N GLU A 182 18.59 -17.13 -16.88
CA GLU A 182 17.44 -16.52 -17.51
C GLU A 182 16.98 -15.29 -16.76
N LYS A 183 16.66 -14.22 -17.48
CA LYS A 183 16.12 -12.99 -16.87
C LYS A 183 14.83 -13.30 -16.11
N PRO A 184 14.67 -12.73 -14.90
CA PRO A 184 13.44 -12.89 -14.13
C PRO A 184 12.23 -12.34 -14.90
N ARG A 185 11.09 -13.00 -14.72
CA ARG A 185 9.80 -12.57 -15.25
C ARG A 185 9.08 -11.70 -14.21
N PHE A 186 8.36 -10.70 -14.67
CA PHE A 186 7.62 -9.76 -13.82
C PHE A 186 6.17 -9.68 -14.26
N ALA A 187 5.25 -9.66 -13.30
CA ALA A 187 3.84 -9.38 -13.52
C ALA A 187 3.38 -8.29 -12.54
N GLN A 188 2.64 -7.32 -13.04
CA GLN A 188 2.08 -6.26 -12.21
C GLN A 188 0.88 -6.76 -11.44
N MET A 189 0.77 -6.38 -10.16
CA MET A 189 -0.36 -6.75 -9.33
C MET A 189 -1.63 -6.03 -9.78
N LYS A 190 -2.78 -6.68 -9.58
CA LYS A 190 -4.10 -6.10 -9.88
C LYS A 190 -4.46 -5.08 -8.81
N LYS A 191 -5.27 -4.08 -9.19
CA LYS A 191 -5.82 -3.13 -8.23
C LYS A 191 -6.61 -3.86 -7.14
N GLY A 192 -6.29 -3.57 -5.88
CA GLY A 192 -6.92 -4.22 -4.72
C GLY A 192 -6.19 -5.45 -4.18
N GLN A 193 -5.14 -5.93 -4.85
CA GLN A 193 -4.21 -6.89 -4.27
C GLN A 193 -3.15 -6.15 -3.46
N SER A 194 -2.68 -6.77 -2.37
CA SER A 194 -1.63 -6.22 -1.50
C SER A 194 -0.44 -7.17 -1.41
N ILE A 195 0.77 -6.60 -1.33
CA ILE A 195 2.01 -7.35 -1.08
C ILE A 195 1.88 -8.24 0.17
N GLU A 196 1.19 -7.75 1.20
CA GLU A 196 1.07 -8.46 2.48
C GLU A 196 0.19 -9.70 2.39
N THR A 197 -0.84 -9.69 1.54
CA THR A 197 -1.90 -10.70 1.55
C THR A 197 -1.92 -11.61 0.34
N ILE A 198 -1.30 -11.24 -0.79
CA ILE A 198 -1.29 -12.05 -2.01
C ILE A 198 -0.72 -13.44 -1.75
N THR A 199 -1.40 -14.47 -2.24
CA THR A 199 -0.95 -15.87 -2.15
C THR A 199 -0.08 -16.25 -3.33
N LEU A 200 0.61 -17.40 -3.25
CA LEU A 200 1.41 -17.94 -4.36
C LEU A 200 0.52 -18.24 -5.57
N GLU A 201 -0.66 -18.83 -5.36
CA GLU A 201 -1.61 -19.16 -6.41
C GLU A 201 -2.07 -17.90 -7.15
N GLU A 202 -2.49 -16.88 -6.41
CA GLU A 202 -2.91 -15.58 -6.99
C GLU A 202 -1.77 -14.91 -7.76
N ALA A 203 -0.55 -15.01 -7.25
CA ALA A 203 0.63 -14.47 -7.90
C ALA A 203 0.95 -15.17 -9.23
N LEU A 204 0.84 -16.49 -9.27
CA LEU A 204 1.05 -17.28 -10.49
C LEU A 204 -0.03 -17.02 -11.56
N GLU A 205 -1.27 -16.73 -11.14
CA GLU A 205 -2.35 -16.32 -12.06
C GLU A 205 -1.98 -15.06 -12.86
N LEU A 206 -1.21 -14.12 -12.29
CA LEU A 206 -0.81 -12.90 -12.98
C LEU A 206 0.09 -13.18 -14.20
N PHE A 207 0.83 -14.30 -14.20
CA PHE A 207 1.71 -14.70 -15.29
C PHE A 207 0.99 -15.43 -16.44
N LYS A 208 -0.29 -15.73 -16.30
CA LYS A 208 -1.12 -16.23 -17.39
C LYS A 208 -1.42 -15.15 -18.44
N LEU A 209 -1.18 -13.89 -18.11
CA LEU A 209 -1.23 -12.75 -19.02
C LEU A 209 0.19 -12.27 -19.38
N PRO A 210 0.44 -11.79 -20.62
CA PRO A 210 -0.51 -11.69 -21.72
C PRO A 210 -0.83 -13.06 -22.33
N ARG A 211 -2.10 -13.28 -22.72
CA ARG A 211 -2.53 -14.47 -23.45
C ARG A 211 -2.98 -14.13 -24.86
N THR A 212 -2.76 -15.05 -25.79
CA THR A 212 -3.26 -14.95 -27.15
C THR A 212 -4.70 -15.37 -27.21
N LEU A 213 -5.55 -14.54 -27.79
CA LEU A 213 -6.98 -14.83 -28.02
C LEU A 213 -7.21 -15.58 -29.33
N GLY A 214 -6.39 -15.30 -30.35
CA GLY A 214 -6.47 -15.82 -31.69
C GLY A 214 -5.92 -14.82 -32.68
N ASP A 215 -6.16 -15.06 -33.97
CA ASP A 215 -5.77 -14.17 -35.06
C ASP A 215 -7.00 -13.47 -35.66
N TYR A 216 -6.83 -12.18 -35.93
CA TYR A 216 -7.80 -11.35 -36.65
C TYR A 216 -7.05 -10.55 -37.70
N GLU A 217 -7.58 -10.52 -38.95
CA GLU A 217 -6.92 -9.88 -40.10
C GLU A 217 -5.45 -10.30 -40.27
N GLU A 218 -5.19 -11.60 -40.19
CA GLU A 218 -3.83 -12.20 -40.27
C GLU A 218 -2.83 -11.75 -39.21
N LYS A 219 -3.31 -11.16 -38.10
CA LYS A 219 -2.48 -10.70 -36.99
C LYS A 219 -3.02 -11.17 -35.66
N THR A 220 -2.09 -11.51 -34.79
CA THR A 220 -2.40 -12.05 -33.47
C THR A 220 -3.02 -10.99 -32.56
N VAL A 221 -4.16 -11.33 -31.95
CA VAL A 221 -4.82 -10.57 -30.90
C VAL A 221 -4.36 -11.11 -29.55
N THR A 222 -3.88 -10.24 -28.70
CA THR A 222 -3.43 -10.60 -27.35
C THR A 222 -4.13 -9.73 -26.30
N VAL A 223 -4.38 -10.30 -25.13
CA VAL A 223 -4.89 -9.59 -23.97
C VAL A 223 -3.86 -9.58 -22.88
N GLY A 224 -3.70 -8.46 -22.22
CA GLY A 224 -2.74 -8.28 -21.14
C GLY A 224 -3.16 -7.21 -20.14
N VAL A 225 -2.33 -6.99 -19.11
CA VAL A 225 -2.49 -5.91 -18.15
C VAL A 225 -1.25 -5.02 -18.23
N GLY A 226 -1.46 -3.73 -18.36
CA GLY A 226 -0.42 -2.72 -18.43
C GLY A 226 -0.62 -1.60 -17.42
N ARG A 227 0.21 -0.56 -17.53
CA ARG A 227 0.21 0.61 -16.62
C ARG A 227 -1.16 1.27 -16.46
N PHE A 228 -1.98 1.25 -17.50
CA PHE A 228 -3.30 1.87 -17.50
C PHE A 228 -4.44 0.88 -17.27
N GLY A 229 -4.13 -0.37 -16.91
CA GLY A 229 -5.09 -1.44 -16.68
C GLY A 229 -5.10 -2.50 -17.79
N PRO A 230 -6.14 -3.36 -17.80
CA PRO A 230 -6.30 -4.40 -18.81
C PRO A 230 -6.49 -3.82 -20.23
N TYR A 231 -5.86 -4.46 -21.21
CA TYR A 231 -5.92 -4.05 -22.60
C TYR A 231 -5.99 -5.25 -23.56
N VAL A 232 -6.57 -5.04 -24.72
CA VAL A 232 -6.41 -5.88 -25.90
C VAL A 232 -5.40 -5.23 -26.84
N ARG A 233 -4.49 -6.03 -27.38
CA ARG A 233 -3.51 -5.57 -28.38
C ARG A 233 -3.72 -6.29 -29.69
N HIS A 234 -3.88 -5.53 -30.75
CA HIS A 234 -3.90 -5.99 -32.13
C HIS A 234 -3.07 -5.05 -33.00
N ASN A 235 -2.19 -5.59 -33.83
CA ASN A 235 -1.36 -4.81 -34.78
C ASN A 235 -0.67 -3.57 -34.15
N ASN A 236 -0.09 -3.70 -32.95
CA ASN A 236 0.52 -2.63 -32.14
C ASN A 236 -0.46 -1.53 -31.66
N VAL A 237 -1.74 -1.67 -31.88
CA VAL A 237 -2.77 -0.83 -31.29
C VAL A 237 -3.21 -1.44 -29.95
N TYR A 238 -3.32 -0.61 -28.92
CA TYR A 238 -3.73 -0.99 -27.58
C TYR A 238 -5.11 -0.37 -27.28
N VAL A 239 -6.07 -1.19 -26.93
CA VAL A 239 -7.42 -0.76 -26.57
C VAL A 239 -7.70 -1.21 -25.13
N SER A 240 -8.10 -0.27 -24.28
CA SER A 240 -8.45 -0.61 -22.89
C SER A 240 -9.72 -1.45 -22.83
N ILE A 241 -9.69 -2.48 -22.00
CA ILE A 241 -10.87 -3.31 -21.71
C ILE A 241 -11.81 -2.52 -20.80
N PRO A 242 -13.13 -2.54 -21.03
CA PRO A 242 -14.11 -1.87 -20.19
C PRO A 242 -14.02 -2.32 -18.73
N LYS A 243 -14.34 -1.41 -17.81
CA LYS A 243 -14.38 -1.74 -16.37
C LYS A 243 -15.42 -2.82 -16.10
N GLY A 244 -15.02 -3.88 -15.42
CA GLY A 244 -15.89 -4.99 -15.04
C GLY A 244 -15.74 -6.23 -15.91
N THR A 245 -14.99 -6.16 -17.01
CA THR A 245 -14.65 -7.33 -17.85
C THR A 245 -13.34 -7.95 -17.35
N ASP A 246 -13.34 -9.26 -17.07
CA ASP A 246 -12.12 -9.97 -16.66
C ASP A 246 -11.24 -10.25 -17.89
N PRO A 247 -9.98 -9.78 -17.91
CA PRO A 247 -9.04 -10.06 -19.01
C PRO A 247 -8.71 -11.55 -19.15
N MET A 248 -9.01 -12.37 -18.14
CA MET A 248 -8.83 -13.83 -18.21
C MET A 248 -9.97 -14.53 -18.96
N GLU A 249 -11.15 -13.95 -18.99
CA GLU A 249 -12.35 -14.55 -19.58
C GLU A 249 -12.70 -13.99 -20.96
N ILE A 250 -12.27 -12.77 -21.29
CA ILE A 250 -12.58 -12.11 -22.56
C ILE A 250 -12.22 -12.99 -23.75
N THR A 251 -13.16 -13.12 -24.69
CA THR A 251 -13.02 -13.92 -25.91
C THR A 251 -12.47 -13.07 -27.07
N LEU A 252 -12.04 -13.74 -28.16
CA LEU A 252 -11.65 -13.06 -29.38
C LEU A 252 -12.81 -12.24 -29.97
N GLU A 253 -14.04 -12.78 -29.99
CA GLU A 253 -15.22 -12.10 -30.50
C GLU A 253 -15.57 -10.84 -29.74
N GLU A 254 -15.41 -10.85 -28.42
CA GLU A 254 -15.63 -9.67 -27.56
C GLU A 254 -14.52 -8.63 -27.69
N SER A 255 -13.40 -8.98 -28.30
CA SER A 255 -12.20 -8.16 -28.42
C SER A 255 -12.08 -7.44 -29.76
N ILE A 256 -12.93 -7.78 -30.72
CA ILE A 256 -13.03 -7.22 -32.07
C ILE A 256 -14.14 -6.17 -32.11
#